data_f77379d936e961bd929f71ce9bb4df21
#
_entry.id   f77379d936e961bd929f71ce9bb4df21
#
_cell.length_a   1.000
_cell.length_b   1.000
_cell.length_c   1.000
_cell.angle_alpha   90.00
_cell.angle_beta   90.00
_cell.angle_gamma   90.00
#
_symmetry.space_group_name_H-M   'P 1'
#
loop_
_entity.id
_entity.type
_entity.pdbx_description
1 polymer ?
#
loop_
_entity_poly.entity_id
_entity_poly.type
_entity_poly.pdbx_seq_one_letter_code
_entity_poly.pdbx_strand_id
1 'polypeptide(L)'
;MNNTPLISVIIPAYNTRDVIEKTLKSIEAQTYQNYQIIIIDDGSTDGTGIFIDEYQQKNAKTIVYHQNNSGVSVARNNALKYASGEFICFLDSDDTYESSFFEKMLIRQQQTNFNIVYCGFYRVKKNKSIKEYLPFEEGNILNSFIRKSFHISGMLIKRSFLLDKNITFDTDLKICEDIFFTIKAISQCEVAVVKDHLFNYLYREKSVTNSIATIELYLQNIVTWERIEYYLKHNYNKNDKEEIHQRVQSIVVKLKVRLLIEYLKQFNYKKIYYYLNKDLKFTSDMKLVNKKYLPKSDIKKMNIIKSNCLAIWFWGSLYYRYIRRETGK
;
A
#
# COMPACT_ATOMS: atom_id res chain seq x y z
N MET A 1 10.56 15.93 33.92
CA MET A 1 11.47 15.35 32.89
C MET A 1 10.70 15.35 31.58
N ASN A 2 11.12 16.15 30.60
CA ASN A 2 10.53 16.07 29.28
C ASN A 2 10.86 14.71 28.68
N ASN A 3 9.90 13.79 28.78
CA ASN A 3 10.07 12.45 28.24
C ASN A 3 10.02 12.57 26.70
N THR A 4 11.17 12.57 26.04
CA THR A 4 11.25 12.58 24.58
C THR A 4 10.85 11.20 24.07
N PRO A 5 9.71 11.05 23.34
CA PRO A 5 9.20 9.75 22.96
C PRO A 5 10.16 9.00 22.01
N LEU A 6 10.39 7.71 22.24
CA LEU A 6 11.19 6.87 21.35
C LEU A 6 10.40 6.51 20.10
N ILE A 7 11.02 6.63 18.92
CA ILE A 7 10.47 6.16 17.65
C ILE A 7 11.15 4.86 17.23
N SER A 8 10.40 3.82 16.93
CA SER A 8 10.91 2.60 16.29
C SER A 8 10.68 2.69 14.77
N VAL A 9 11.77 2.69 14.01
CA VAL A 9 11.73 2.63 12.54
C VAL A 9 11.89 1.19 12.11
N ILE A 10 10.88 0.64 11.47
CA ILE A 10 10.83 -0.75 11.01
C ILE A 10 11.16 -0.81 9.53
N ILE A 11 12.21 -1.56 9.18
CA ILE A 11 12.72 -1.69 7.81
C ILE A 11 12.73 -3.16 7.39
N PRO A 12 11.79 -3.62 6.58
CA PRO A 12 11.90 -4.91 5.92
C PRO A 12 12.94 -4.80 4.78
N ALA A 13 13.89 -5.72 4.71
CA ALA A 13 14.93 -5.73 3.69
C ALA A 13 14.96 -7.07 2.94
N TYR A 14 14.95 -7.04 1.63
CA TYR A 14 15.14 -8.21 0.78
C TYR A 14 15.80 -7.81 -0.54
N ASN A 15 17.04 -8.22 -0.74
CA ASN A 15 17.83 -7.92 -1.94
C ASN A 15 17.84 -6.41 -2.29
N THR A 16 18.32 -5.59 -1.34
CA THR A 16 18.35 -4.11 -1.44
C THR A 16 19.72 -3.52 -1.19
N ARG A 17 20.80 -4.31 -1.39
CA ARG A 17 22.20 -3.88 -1.14
C ARG A 17 22.57 -2.58 -1.84
N ASP A 18 22.06 -2.35 -3.04
CA ASP A 18 22.33 -1.18 -3.86
C ASP A 18 21.67 0.12 -3.38
N VAL A 19 20.66 0.04 -2.52
CA VAL A 19 19.83 1.19 -2.11
C VAL A 19 19.73 1.42 -0.61
N ILE A 20 19.79 0.36 0.22
CA ILE A 20 19.52 0.41 1.67
C ILE A 20 20.45 1.41 2.42
N GLU A 21 21.66 1.63 1.96
CA GLU A 21 22.57 2.59 2.57
C GLU A 21 22.00 4.03 2.56
N LYS A 22 21.31 4.42 1.49
CA LYS A 22 20.67 5.74 1.39
C LYS A 22 19.50 5.86 2.36
N THR A 23 18.73 4.80 2.52
CA THR A 23 17.63 4.72 3.48
C THR A 23 18.15 4.96 4.90
N LEU A 24 19.20 4.23 5.31
CA LEU A 24 19.80 4.35 6.63
C LEU A 24 20.40 5.74 6.88
N LYS A 25 21.12 6.30 5.92
CA LYS A 25 21.66 7.68 6.00
C LYS A 25 20.55 8.72 6.17
N SER A 26 19.37 8.52 5.58
CA SER A 26 18.24 9.45 5.75
C SER A 26 17.66 9.43 7.16
N ILE A 27 17.77 8.30 7.88
CA ILE A 27 17.38 8.19 9.28
C ILE A 27 18.46 8.81 10.19
N GLU A 28 19.73 8.61 9.90
CA GLU A 28 20.82 9.26 10.64
C GLU A 28 20.77 10.79 10.57
N ALA A 29 20.34 11.32 9.41
CA ALA A 29 20.22 12.74 9.16
C ALA A 29 18.99 13.41 9.81
N GLN A 30 18.17 12.67 10.57
CA GLN A 30 17.00 13.26 11.21
C GLN A 30 17.38 14.29 12.28
N THR A 31 16.64 15.39 12.37
CA THR A 31 16.82 16.42 13.42
C THR A 31 16.44 15.87 14.81
N TYR A 32 15.48 14.98 14.89
CA TYR A 32 15.08 14.27 16.11
C TYR A 32 15.86 12.98 16.29
N GLN A 33 16.60 12.85 17.39
CA GLN A 33 17.61 11.81 17.59
C GLN A 33 17.20 10.64 18.50
N ASN A 34 15.99 10.67 19.13
CA ASN A 34 15.55 9.58 19.99
C ASN A 34 14.76 8.53 19.18
N TYR A 35 15.49 7.71 18.45
CA TYR A 35 14.95 6.62 17.64
C TYR A 35 15.78 5.33 17.77
N GLN A 36 15.16 4.20 17.43
CA GLN A 36 15.79 2.92 17.17
C GLN A 36 15.45 2.47 15.75
N ILE A 37 16.33 1.70 15.12
CA ILE A 37 16.13 1.09 13.81
C ILE A 37 16.02 -0.43 14.00
N ILE A 38 14.98 -1.03 13.45
CA ILE A 38 14.78 -2.48 13.47
C ILE A 38 14.74 -2.95 12.03
N ILE A 39 15.75 -3.70 11.61
CA ILE A 39 15.86 -4.24 10.26
C ILE A 39 15.57 -5.73 10.30
N ILE A 40 14.66 -6.19 9.47
CA ILE A 40 14.44 -7.61 9.24
C ILE A 40 14.93 -7.94 7.84
N ASP A 41 16.03 -8.70 7.77
CA ASP A 41 16.48 -9.31 6.52
C ASP A 41 15.64 -10.55 6.21
N ASP A 42 14.84 -10.46 5.18
CA ASP A 42 13.93 -11.53 4.73
C ASP A 42 14.64 -12.52 3.79
N GLY A 43 15.85 -12.95 4.16
CA GLY A 43 16.63 -13.96 3.44
C GLY A 43 17.30 -13.44 2.17
N SER A 44 17.95 -12.27 2.25
CA SER A 44 18.69 -11.67 1.12
C SER A 44 19.87 -12.53 0.67
N THR A 45 20.17 -12.49 -0.64
CA THR A 45 21.25 -13.23 -1.28
C THR A 45 22.26 -12.33 -2.04
N ASP A 46 22.03 -11.01 -2.02
CA ASP A 46 22.81 -10.00 -2.78
C ASP A 46 23.88 -9.28 -1.94
N GLY A 47 24.11 -9.74 -0.70
CA GLY A 47 25.02 -9.08 0.26
C GLY A 47 24.34 -8.05 1.16
N THR A 48 23.02 -7.86 1.07
CA THR A 48 22.26 -6.99 1.99
C THR A 48 22.50 -7.40 3.45
N GLY A 49 22.38 -8.70 3.77
CA GLY A 49 22.55 -9.22 5.14
C GLY A 49 23.89 -8.85 5.73
N ILE A 50 24.99 -9.09 5.02
CA ILE A 50 26.35 -8.75 5.44
C ILE A 50 26.46 -7.25 5.74
N PHE A 51 25.95 -6.41 4.84
CA PHE A 51 26.02 -4.96 4.97
C PHE A 51 25.27 -4.45 6.23
N ILE A 52 24.08 -4.94 6.49
CA ILE A 52 23.29 -4.49 7.67
C ILE A 52 23.87 -4.98 8.99
N ASP A 53 24.54 -6.15 9.02
CA ASP A 53 25.27 -6.62 10.19
C ASP A 53 26.46 -5.72 10.51
N GLU A 54 27.27 -5.35 9.48
CA GLU A 54 28.35 -4.38 9.65
C GLU A 54 27.82 -3.00 10.08
N TYR A 55 26.68 -2.61 9.59
CA TYR A 55 26.02 -1.36 9.98
C TYR A 55 25.58 -1.38 11.45
N GLN A 56 24.96 -2.48 11.91
CA GLN A 56 24.58 -2.65 13.32
C GLN A 56 25.80 -2.55 14.27
N GLN A 57 26.95 -3.13 13.89
CA GLN A 57 28.18 -3.04 14.73
C GLN A 57 28.65 -1.59 14.91
N LYS A 58 28.38 -0.71 13.96
CA LYS A 58 28.79 0.71 13.96
C LYS A 58 27.72 1.65 14.51
N ASN A 59 26.46 1.18 14.61
CA ASN A 59 25.32 2.01 14.99
C ASN A 59 24.50 1.34 16.11
N ALA A 60 24.75 1.76 17.35
CA ALA A 60 24.12 1.19 18.55
C ALA A 60 22.58 1.36 18.61
N LYS A 61 22.00 2.21 17.76
CA LYS A 61 20.54 2.39 17.65
C LYS A 61 19.90 1.34 16.74
N THR A 62 20.68 0.46 16.10
CA THR A 62 20.20 -0.51 15.10
C THR A 62 20.18 -1.91 15.66
N ILE A 63 19.11 -2.63 15.39
CA ILE A 63 18.93 -4.05 15.72
C ILE A 63 18.60 -4.76 14.40
N VAL A 64 19.31 -5.81 14.08
CA VAL A 64 19.12 -6.63 12.87
C VAL A 64 18.66 -8.03 13.27
N TYR A 65 17.69 -8.54 12.54
CA TYR A 65 17.27 -9.93 12.61
C TYR A 65 17.21 -10.53 11.21
N HIS A 66 17.61 -11.77 11.07
CA HIS A 66 17.50 -12.54 9.83
C HIS A 66 16.38 -13.56 9.92
N GLN A 67 15.66 -13.76 8.83
CA GLN A 67 14.65 -14.82 8.69
C GLN A 67 14.75 -15.46 7.31
N ASN A 68 14.21 -16.68 7.18
CA ASN A 68 13.99 -17.26 5.86
C ASN A 68 12.97 -16.42 5.10
N ASN A 69 13.13 -16.26 3.80
CA ASN A 69 12.22 -15.47 2.98
C ASN A 69 10.76 -15.88 3.21
N SER A 70 10.00 -15.01 3.83
CA SER A 70 8.61 -15.24 4.25
C SER A 70 7.67 -14.11 3.84
N GLY A 71 8.22 -13.10 3.15
CA GLY A 71 7.51 -11.94 2.63
C GLY A 71 7.45 -10.76 3.58
N VAL A 72 7.23 -9.59 3.00
CA VAL A 72 7.27 -8.28 3.66
C VAL A 72 6.32 -8.16 4.85
N SER A 73 5.13 -8.76 4.77
CA SER A 73 4.14 -8.78 5.87
C SER A 73 4.68 -9.50 7.11
N VAL A 74 5.32 -10.66 6.92
CA VAL A 74 5.93 -11.42 8.02
C VAL A 74 7.10 -10.64 8.61
N ALA A 75 7.96 -10.06 7.77
CA ALA A 75 9.08 -9.23 8.21
C ALA A 75 8.61 -8.03 9.05
N ARG A 76 7.61 -7.28 8.60
CA ARG A 76 7.04 -6.15 9.36
C ARG A 76 6.39 -6.59 10.68
N ASN A 77 5.65 -7.72 10.69
CA ASN A 77 5.04 -8.25 11.91
C ASN A 77 6.10 -8.74 12.92
N ASN A 78 7.18 -9.37 12.45
CA ASN A 78 8.28 -9.78 13.32
C ASN A 78 9.00 -8.56 13.91
N ALA A 79 9.27 -7.52 13.12
CA ALA A 79 9.87 -6.30 13.59
C ALA A 79 9.01 -5.60 14.67
N LEU A 80 7.68 -5.61 14.55
CA LEU A 80 6.77 -5.05 15.54
C LEU A 80 6.93 -5.68 16.94
N LYS A 81 7.34 -6.96 17.04
CA LYS A 81 7.58 -7.64 18.32
C LYS A 81 8.79 -7.08 19.06
N TYR A 82 9.77 -6.57 18.33
CA TYR A 82 11.02 -6.01 18.87
C TYR A 82 10.95 -4.48 19.06
N ALA A 83 9.89 -3.84 18.56
CA ALA A 83 9.72 -2.42 18.69
C ALA A 83 9.40 -2.03 20.14
N SER A 84 10.24 -1.18 20.75
CA SER A 84 10.07 -0.65 22.10
C SER A 84 9.63 0.82 22.13
N GLY A 85 9.67 1.50 20.99
CA GLY A 85 9.29 2.90 20.87
C GLY A 85 7.81 3.15 21.17
N GLU A 86 7.53 4.36 21.65
CA GLU A 86 6.15 4.84 21.81
C GLU A 86 5.45 4.97 20.45
N PHE A 87 6.22 5.32 19.41
CA PHE A 87 5.74 5.44 18.05
C PHE A 87 6.46 4.50 17.10
N ILE A 88 5.74 4.09 16.06
CA ILE A 88 6.22 3.23 14.96
C ILE A 88 6.20 4.01 13.65
N CYS A 89 7.28 3.91 12.90
CA CYS A 89 7.35 4.24 11.47
C CYS A 89 7.74 2.99 10.69
N PHE A 90 7.05 2.72 9.60
CA PHE A 90 7.47 1.73 8.61
C PHE A 90 8.21 2.46 7.49
N LEU A 91 9.38 1.97 7.09
CA LEU A 91 10.14 2.53 5.99
C LEU A 91 10.65 1.41 5.10
N ASP A 92 10.30 1.42 3.84
CA ASP A 92 10.80 0.44 2.89
C ASP A 92 12.30 0.69 2.63
N SER A 93 13.06 -0.38 2.45
CA SER A 93 14.53 -0.36 2.41
C SER A 93 15.13 0.34 1.18
N ASP A 94 14.30 0.88 0.30
CA ASP A 94 14.67 1.65 -0.88
C ASP A 94 14.18 3.11 -0.84
N ASP A 95 13.45 3.51 0.20
CA ASP A 95 12.87 4.83 0.36
C ASP A 95 13.67 5.69 1.36
N THR A 96 13.39 7.00 1.42
CA THR A 96 14.11 7.92 2.32
C THR A 96 13.18 8.94 2.97
N TYR A 97 13.58 9.43 4.15
CA TYR A 97 12.92 10.53 4.83
C TYR A 97 13.65 11.87 4.58
N GLU A 98 12.91 12.97 4.56
CA GLU A 98 13.46 14.31 4.76
C GLU A 98 13.93 14.46 6.21
N SER A 99 14.97 15.24 6.44
CA SER A 99 15.64 15.36 7.76
C SER A 99 14.73 15.81 8.90
N SER A 100 13.64 16.51 8.62
CA SER A 100 12.68 16.99 9.61
C SER A 100 11.44 16.07 9.79
N PHE A 101 11.46 14.85 9.23
CA PHE A 101 10.28 13.97 9.26
C PHE A 101 9.87 13.65 10.70
N PHE A 102 10.76 13.09 11.52
CA PHE A 102 10.39 12.70 12.88
C PHE A 102 9.92 13.88 13.72
N GLU A 103 10.65 14.98 13.68
CA GLU A 103 10.33 16.18 14.46
C GLU A 103 8.95 16.73 14.12
N LYS A 104 8.66 16.96 12.83
CA LYS A 104 7.37 17.51 12.40
C LYS A 104 6.20 16.57 12.68
N MET A 105 6.40 15.26 12.49
CA MET A 105 5.38 14.27 12.78
C MET A 105 5.05 14.19 14.27
N LEU A 106 6.08 14.26 15.14
CA LEU A 106 5.89 14.28 16.61
C LEU A 106 5.23 15.57 17.07
N ILE A 107 5.65 16.74 16.58
CA ILE A 107 5.01 18.03 16.91
C ILE A 107 3.52 17.96 16.57
N ARG A 108 3.18 17.46 15.38
CA ARG A 108 1.77 17.34 14.98
C ARG A 108 1.00 16.35 15.84
N GLN A 109 1.60 15.22 16.19
CA GLN A 109 1.01 14.25 17.10
C GLN A 109 0.72 14.88 18.48
N GLN A 110 1.67 15.62 19.06
CA GLN A 110 1.48 16.29 20.34
C GLN A 110 0.37 17.34 20.31
N GLN A 111 0.22 18.08 19.21
CA GLN A 111 -0.85 19.08 19.03
C GLN A 111 -2.25 18.47 19.00
N THR A 112 -2.39 17.27 18.40
CA THR A 112 -3.70 16.65 18.18
C THR A 112 -3.99 15.51 19.13
N ASN A 113 -2.95 14.90 19.71
CA ASN A 113 -3.00 13.66 20.48
C ASN A 113 -3.63 12.49 19.69
N PHE A 114 -3.66 12.55 18.38
CA PHE A 114 -4.18 11.46 17.54
C PHE A 114 -3.20 10.27 17.50
N ASN A 115 -3.75 9.07 17.28
CA ASN A 115 -2.93 7.84 17.23
C ASN A 115 -2.11 7.71 15.96
N ILE A 116 -2.48 8.41 14.90
CA ILE A 116 -1.84 8.36 13.59
C ILE A 116 -1.66 9.78 13.06
N VAL A 117 -0.45 10.06 12.58
CA VAL A 117 -0.12 11.25 11.78
C VAL A 117 0.42 10.79 10.44
N TYR A 118 0.03 11.43 9.34
CA TYR A 118 0.59 11.16 8.02
C TYR A 118 1.10 12.43 7.35
N CYS A 119 1.95 12.28 6.34
CA CYS A 119 2.48 13.39 5.55
C CYS A 119 2.39 13.13 4.05
N GLY A 120 2.71 14.16 3.26
CA GLY A 120 2.87 14.04 1.82
C GLY A 120 4.19 13.35 1.43
N PHE A 121 4.30 12.96 0.16
CA PHE A 121 5.50 12.33 -0.36
C PHE A 121 5.87 12.82 -1.76
N TYR A 122 7.16 12.69 -2.09
CA TYR A 122 7.69 12.83 -3.43
C TYR A 122 7.86 11.46 -4.08
N ARG A 123 7.51 11.36 -5.36
CA ARG A 123 7.95 10.23 -6.18
C ARG A 123 9.25 10.60 -6.88
N VAL A 124 10.33 9.89 -6.55
CA VAL A 124 11.65 10.15 -7.09
C VAL A 124 11.95 9.19 -8.25
N LYS A 125 12.12 9.73 -9.46
CA LYS A 125 12.43 8.96 -10.68
C LYS A 125 13.60 9.61 -11.42
N LYS A 126 14.70 8.86 -11.65
CA LYS A 126 15.88 9.33 -12.42
C LYS A 126 16.31 10.75 -12.01
N ASN A 127 16.53 10.97 -10.71
CA ASN A 127 16.93 12.26 -10.12
C ASN A 127 15.89 13.41 -10.25
N LYS A 128 14.64 13.10 -10.62
CA LYS A 128 13.53 14.06 -10.56
C LYS A 128 12.59 13.69 -9.44
N SER A 129 12.34 14.63 -8.55
CA SER A 129 11.31 14.51 -7.50
C SER A 129 10.00 15.11 -8.01
N ILE A 130 8.96 14.30 -8.05
CA ILE A 130 7.61 14.72 -8.42
C ILE A 130 6.76 14.74 -7.16
N LYS A 131 6.22 15.90 -6.84
CA LYS A 131 5.34 16.11 -5.70
C LYS A 131 4.03 15.34 -5.93
N GLU A 132 3.69 14.38 -5.07
CA GLU A 132 2.41 13.71 -5.16
C GLU A 132 1.32 14.53 -4.47
N TYR A 133 0.25 14.76 -5.19
CA TYR A 133 -0.92 15.43 -4.62
C TYR A 133 -1.66 14.46 -3.68
N LEU A 134 -1.89 14.92 -2.44
CA LEU A 134 -2.75 14.26 -1.47
C LEU A 134 -3.82 15.25 -1.01
N PRO A 135 -5.01 14.78 -0.61
CA PRO A 135 -6.07 15.66 -0.15
C PRO A 135 -5.74 16.40 1.16
N PHE A 136 -4.74 15.94 1.94
CA PHE A 136 -4.32 16.51 3.23
C PHE A 136 -5.51 16.79 4.17
N GLU A 137 -6.39 15.82 4.30
CA GLU A 137 -7.54 15.87 5.20
C GLU A 137 -7.18 15.31 6.57
N GLU A 138 -7.93 15.74 7.61
CA GLU A 138 -7.80 15.26 8.99
C GLU A 138 -9.10 14.64 9.49
N GLY A 139 -9.02 13.94 10.62
CA GLY A 139 -10.17 13.27 11.23
C GLY A 139 -10.47 11.92 10.60
N ASN A 140 -11.70 11.68 10.20
CA ASN A 140 -12.11 10.46 9.50
C ASN A 140 -11.79 10.55 8.01
N ILE A 141 -10.62 10.10 7.62
CA ILE A 141 -10.09 10.22 6.24
C ILE A 141 -10.25 8.95 5.39
N LEU A 142 -10.97 7.92 5.88
CA LEU A 142 -11.05 6.63 5.19
C LEU A 142 -11.56 6.78 3.74
N ASN A 143 -12.59 7.61 3.52
CA ASN A 143 -13.13 7.87 2.19
C ASN A 143 -12.09 8.51 1.26
N SER A 144 -11.33 9.47 1.75
CA SER A 144 -10.26 10.15 0.99
C SER A 144 -9.08 9.22 0.72
N PHE A 145 -8.71 8.38 1.68
CA PHE A 145 -7.68 7.36 1.52
C PHE A 145 -8.05 6.33 0.43
N ILE A 146 -9.28 5.84 0.41
CA ILE A 146 -9.75 4.91 -0.63
C ILE A 146 -9.74 5.56 -2.02
N ARG A 147 -9.99 6.87 -2.11
CA ARG A 147 -9.88 7.62 -3.37
C ARG A 147 -8.45 7.81 -3.83
N LYS A 148 -7.58 8.21 -2.91
CA LYS A 148 -6.15 8.41 -3.15
C LYS A 148 -5.37 8.10 -1.86
N SER A 149 -4.75 6.94 -1.83
CA SER A 149 -3.93 6.50 -0.71
C SER A 149 -2.63 7.29 -0.60
N PHE A 150 -2.21 7.58 0.61
CA PHE A 150 -0.84 7.92 0.95
C PHE A 150 -0.05 6.63 1.26
N HIS A 151 1.27 6.73 1.34
CA HIS A 151 2.13 5.58 1.58
C HIS A 151 2.29 5.31 3.08
N ILE A 152 2.37 4.04 3.46
CA ILE A 152 2.57 3.63 4.86
C ILE A 152 3.86 4.22 5.45
N SER A 153 4.91 4.37 4.64
CA SER A 153 6.17 4.99 5.06
C SER A 153 6.04 6.47 5.42
N GLY A 154 4.97 7.14 5.00
CA GLY A 154 4.65 8.50 5.40
C GLY A 154 3.86 8.61 6.70
N MET A 155 3.82 7.58 7.55
CA MET A 155 3.02 7.55 8.77
C MET A 155 3.88 7.47 10.03
N LEU A 156 3.44 8.17 11.09
CA LEU A 156 3.84 7.96 12.47
C LEU A 156 2.64 7.39 13.23
N ILE A 157 2.78 6.22 13.87
CA ILE A 157 1.67 5.48 14.48
C ILE A 157 1.99 5.22 15.95
N LYS A 158 1.06 5.51 16.86
CA LYS A 158 1.22 5.18 18.27
C LYS A 158 1.22 3.66 18.46
N ARG A 159 2.31 3.12 19.06
CA ARG A 159 2.50 1.67 19.20
C ARG A 159 1.39 1.01 20.03
N SER A 160 0.98 1.63 21.16
CA SER A 160 -0.08 1.10 22.01
C SER A 160 -1.40 0.94 21.24
N PHE A 161 -1.72 1.87 20.33
CA PHE A 161 -2.93 1.77 19.50
C PHE A 161 -2.91 0.52 18.60
N LEU A 162 -1.76 0.20 17.97
CA LEU A 162 -1.64 -1.01 17.17
C LEU A 162 -1.85 -2.28 18.01
N LEU A 163 -1.29 -2.31 19.21
CA LEU A 163 -1.39 -3.44 20.14
C LEU A 163 -2.83 -3.60 20.66
N ASP A 164 -3.43 -2.52 21.16
CA ASP A 164 -4.77 -2.51 21.75
C ASP A 164 -5.85 -2.91 20.73
N LYS A 165 -5.64 -2.57 19.46
CA LYS A 165 -6.55 -2.89 18.35
C LYS A 165 -6.15 -4.15 17.60
N ASN A 166 -5.08 -4.83 18.01
CA ASN A 166 -4.53 -6.02 17.36
C ASN A 166 -4.36 -5.82 15.83
N ILE A 167 -3.79 -4.65 15.44
CA ILE A 167 -3.58 -4.31 14.04
C ILE A 167 -2.23 -4.87 13.59
N THR A 168 -2.25 -5.85 12.70
CA THR A 168 -1.09 -6.50 12.10
C THR A 168 -1.22 -6.60 10.59
N PHE A 169 -0.13 -6.89 9.88
CA PHE A 169 -0.17 -7.21 8.45
C PHE A 169 -0.72 -8.61 8.24
N ASP A 170 -1.54 -8.78 7.20
CA ASP A 170 -2.00 -10.09 6.75
C ASP A 170 -0.89 -10.80 5.97
N THR A 171 -0.43 -11.94 6.46
CA THR A 171 0.76 -12.63 5.93
C THR A 171 0.49 -13.45 4.67
N ASP A 172 -0.76 -13.72 4.36
CA ASP A 172 -1.19 -14.42 3.14
C ASP A 172 -1.52 -13.48 1.97
N LEU A 173 -1.49 -12.15 2.19
CA LEU A 173 -1.61 -11.17 1.14
C LEU A 173 -0.24 -10.85 0.52
N LYS A 174 -0.16 -10.95 -0.80
CA LYS A 174 1.07 -10.68 -1.56
C LYS A 174 1.11 -9.28 -2.17
N ILE A 175 -0.02 -8.57 -2.21
CA ILE A 175 -0.19 -7.26 -2.85
C ILE A 175 -1.18 -6.44 -2.05
N CYS A 176 -0.90 -5.13 -1.92
CA CYS A 176 -1.72 -4.18 -1.16
C CYS A 176 -1.91 -4.56 0.32
N GLU A 177 -0.99 -5.31 0.89
CA GLU A 177 -0.94 -5.64 2.31
C GLU A 177 -0.81 -4.38 3.17
N ASP A 178 -0.06 -3.39 2.69
CA ASP A 178 0.13 -2.07 3.28
C ASP A 178 -1.15 -1.23 3.24
N ILE A 179 -1.89 -1.27 2.14
CA ILE A 179 -3.19 -0.61 2.01
C ILE A 179 -4.19 -1.21 2.99
N PHE A 180 -4.24 -2.54 3.10
CA PHE A 180 -5.15 -3.19 4.03
C PHE A 180 -4.78 -2.91 5.49
N PHE A 181 -3.50 -2.98 5.85
CA PHE A 181 -3.02 -2.56 7.17
C PHE A 181 -3.43 -1.12 7.48
N THR A 182 -3.20 -0.19 6.56
CA THR A 182 -3.56 1.22 6.73
C THR A 182 -5.06 1.38 6.90
N ILE A 183 -5.89 0.72 6.10
CA ILE A 183 -7.36 0.75 6.23
C ILE A 183 -7.80 0.23 7.61
N LYS A 184 -7.22 -0.89 8.10
CA LYS A 184 -7.50 -1.40 9.44
C LYS A 184 -7.21 -0.34 10.51
N ALA A 185 -6.11 0.39 10.36
CA ALA A 185 -5.71 1.41 11.32
C ALA A 185 -6.59 2.66 11.26
N ILE A 186 -6.71 3.30 10.09
CA ILE A 186 -7.43 4.59 9.96
C ILE A 186 -8.96 4.46 10.07
N SER A 187 -9.51 3.27 9.90
CA SER A 187 -10.94 3.03 10.14
C SER A 187 -11.34 3.11 11.62
N GLN A 188 -10.36 2.92 12.53
CA GLN A 188 -10.59 2.84 13.97
C GLN A 188 -10.22 4.10 14.75
N CYS A 189 -9.64 5.11 14.12
CA CYS A 189 -9.27 6.36 14.78
C CYS A 189 -9.44 7.57 13.86
N GLU A 190 -9.25 8.75 14.40
CA GLU A 190 -9.02 9.97 13.65
C GLU A 190 -7.53 10.11 13.35
N VAL A 191 -7.20 10.80 12.26
CA VAL A 191 -5.85 10.91 11.73
C VAL A 191 -5.48 12.37 11.55
N ALA A 192 -4.29 12.77 12.02
CA ALA A 192 -3.74 14.09 11.79
C ALA A 192 -2.86 14.13 10.54
N VAL A 193 -2.66 15.32 10.00
CA VAL A 193 -1.83 15.53 8.81
C VAL A 193 -0.75 16.58 9.02
N VAL A 194 0.45 16.31 8.51
CA VAL A 194 1.50 17.28 8.22
C VAL A 194 1.45 17.58 6.73
N LYS A 195 1.14 18.83 6.33
CA LYS A 195 0.95 19.21 4.93
C LYS A 195 2.24 19.29 4.11
N ASP A 196 3.37 18.97 4.74
CA ASP A 196 4.67 18.89 4.07
C ASP A 196 4.86 17.53 3.41
N HIS A 197 5.74 17.51 2.40
CA HIS A 197 6.18 16.27 1.75
C HIS A 197 7.50 15.86 2.42
N LEU A 198 7.43 14.87 3.31
CA LEU A 198 8.56 14.48 4.18
C LEU A 198 9.08 13.07 3.90
N PHE A 199 8.53 12.40 2.91
CA PHE A 199 8.88 11.05 2.51
C PHE A 199 9.17 11.01 1.01
N ASN A 200 10.20 10.28 0.60
CA ASN A 200 10.64 10.10 -0.78
C ASN A 200 10.45 8.65 -1.21
N TYR A 201 9.47 8.40 -2.06
CA TYR A 201 9.24 7.10 -2.69
C TYR A 201 10.14 6.94 -3.92
N LEU A 202 11.10 6.00 -3.86
CA LEU A 202 12.00 5.74 -4.97
C LEU A 202 11.33 4.84 -6.02
N TYR A 203 11.04 5.41 -7.20
CA TYR A 203 10.48 4.65 -8.31
C TYR A 203 11.57 3.76 -8.96
N ARG A 204 11.43 2.45 -8.82
CA ARG A 204 12.25 1.45 -9.53
C ARG A 204 11.43 0.76 -10.62
N GLU A 205 12.02 0.61 -11.82
CA GLU A 205 11.34 -0.04 -12.95
C GLU A 205 11.02 -1.52 -12.67
N LYS A 206 11.84 -2.18 -11.84
CA LYS A 206 11.68 -3.60 -11.46
C LYS A 206 10.89 -3.82 -10.16
N SER A 207 10.25 -2.79 -9.59
CA SER A 207 9.44 -3.00 -8.38
C SER A 207 8.17 -3.79 -8.69
N VAL A 208 7.64 -4.50 -7.70
CA VAL A 208 6.38 -5.26 -7.82
C VAL A 208 5.24 -4.35 -8.27
N THR A 209 5.19 -3.12 -7.77
CA THR A 209 4.17 -2.12 -8.11
C THR A 209 4.23 -1.65 -9.56
N ASN A 210 5.41 -1.73 -10.18
CA ASN A 210 5.67 -1.27 -11.56
C ASN A 210 5.75 -2.42 -12.57
N SER A 211 5.59 -3.67 -12.12
CA SER A 211 5.54 -4.82 -13.00
C SER A 211 4.35 -4.73 -13.98
N ILE A 212 4.50 -5.34 -15.16
CA ILE A 212 3.40 -5.42 -16.13
C ILE A 212 2.22 -6.12 -15.45
N ALA A 213 1.04 -5.49 -15.52
CA ALA A 213 -0.18 -6.03 -14.95
C ALA A 213 -0.48 -7.41 -15.58
N THR A 214 -0.27 -8.45 -14.80
CA THR A 214 -0.53 -9.84 -15.19
C THR A 214 -1.90 -10.29 -14.68
N ILE A 215 -2.41 -11.38 -15.21
CA ILE A 215 -3.63 -12.02 -14.70
C ILE A 215 -3.49 -12.33 -13.22
N GLU A 216 -2.34 -12.86 -12.79
CA GLU A 216 -2.04 -13.20 -11.41
C GLU A 216 -2.11 -11.94 -10.50
N LEU A 217 -1.54 -10.83 -10.94
CA LEU A 217 -1.59 -9.56 -10.23
C LEU A 217 -3.04 -9.08 -10.02
N TYR A 218 -3.90 -9.19 -11.02
CA TYR A 218 -5.32 -8.84 -10.87
C TYR A 218 -6.05 -9.76 -9.91
N LEU A 219 -5.79 -11.08 -9.97
CA LEU A 219 -6.41 -12.04 -9.06
C LEU A 219 -6.04 -11.75 -7.60
N GLN A 220 -4.76 -11.51 -7.32
CA GLN A 220 -4.29 -11.17 -5.98
C GLN A 220 -4.87 -9.85 -5.47
N ASN A 221 -4.92 -8.82 -6.32
CA ASN A 221 -5.58 -7.55 -5.98
C ASN A 221 -7.07 -7.72 -5.67
N ILE A 222 -7.79 -8.54 -6.44
CA ILE A 222 -9.21 -8.83 -6.20
C ILE A 222 -9.37 -9.46 -4.82
N VAL A 223 -8.56 -10.46 -4.48
CA VAL A 223 -8.59 -11.10 -3.16
C VAL A 223 -8.38 -10.09 -2.03
N THR A 224 -7.38 -9.21 -2.15
CA THR A 224 -7.11 -8.18 -1.14
C THR A 224 -8.30 -7.22 -0.98
N TRP A 225 -8.85 -6.69 -2.09
CA TRP A 225 -9.94 -5.74 -2.02
C TRP A 225 -11.27 -6.36 -1.58
N GLU A 226 -11.53 -7.63 -1.88
CA GLU A 226 -12.67 -8.38 -1.32
C GLU A 226 -12.52 -8.60 0.18
N ARG A 227 -11.29 -8.81 0.69
CA ARG A 227 -10.99 -8.89 2.12
C ARG A 227 -11.20 -7.54 2.81
N ILE A 228 -10.77 -6.44 2.18
CA ILE A 228 -11.04 -5.07 2.65
C ILE A 228 -12.55 -4.82 2.73
N GLU A 229 -13.31 -5.19 1.69
CA GLU A 229 -14.77 -5.07 1.67
C GLU A 229 -15.41 -5.82 2.83
N TYR A 230 -15.02 -7.07 3.04
CA TYR A 230 -15.50 -7.90 4.15
C TYR A 230 -15.15 -7.27 5.50
N TYR A 231 -13.92 -6.84 5.70
CA TYR A 231 -13.47 -6.20 6.94
C TYR A 231 -14.29 -4.94 7.26
N LEU A 232 -14.41 -4.03 6.32
CA LEU A 232 -15.12 -2.77 6.51
C LEU A 232 -16.62 -2.98 6.75
N LYS A 233 -17.24 -3.95 6.08
CA LYS A 233 -18.64 -4.31 6.31
C LYS A 233 -18.91 -4.69 7.76
N HIS A 234 -17.98 -5.40 8.42
CA HIS A 234 -18.17 -5.94 9.77
C HIS A 234 -17.59 -5.03 10.88
N ASN A 235 -16.56 -4.24 10.57
CA ASN A 235 -15.80 -3.50 11.59
C ASN A 235 -15.93 -1.96 11.47
N TYR A 236 -16.49 -1.43 10.38
CA TYR A 236 -16.67 0.00 10.20
C TYR A 236 -18.12 0.39 10.36
N ASN A 237 -18.42 1.30 11.30
CA ASN A 237 -19.80 1.70 11.63
C ASN A 237 -19.90 3.22 11.86
N LYS A 238 -19.44 4.02 10.89
CA LYS A 238 -19.59 5.48 10.88
C LYS A 238 -20.65 5.91 9.85
N ASN A 239 -21.03 7.19 9.87
CA ASN A 239 -22.11 7.74 9.02
C ASN A 239 -21.89 7.56 7.51
N ASP A 240 -20.64 7.48 7.06
CA ASP A 240 -20.26 7.31 5.67
C ASP A 240 -20.06 5.82 5.25
N LYS A 241 -20.46 4.86 6.09
CA LYS A 241 -20.31 3.42 5.87
C LYS A 241 -20.82 2.98 4.50
N GLU A 242 -22.01 3.42 4.12
CA GLU A 242 -22.63 3.03 2.85
C GLU A 242 -21.83 3.58 1.64
N GLU A 243 -21.39 4.81 1.71
CA GLU A 243 -20.55 5.41 0.66
C GLU A 243 -19.22 4.67 0.54
N ILE A 244 -18.58 4.36 1.67
CA ILE A 244 -17.34 3.57 1.73
C ILE A 244 -17.54 2.21 1.09
N HIS A 245 -18.61 1.50 1.46
CA HIS A 245 -18.93 0.18 0.89
C HIS A 245 -19.08 0.24 -0.63
N GLN A 246 -19.86 1.19 -1.15
CA GLN A 246 -20.06 1.36 -2.60
C GLN A 246 -18.75 1.71 -3.33
N ARG A 247 -17.87 2.49 -2.72
CA ARG A 247 -16.53 2.80 -3.30
C ARG A 247 -15.65 1.57 -3.36
N VAL A 248 -15.54 0.82 -2.28
CA VAL A 248 -14.74 -0.41 -2.24
C VAL A 248 -15.26 -1.42 -3.25
N GLN A 249 -16.58 -1.64 -3.29
CA GLN A 249 -17.22 -2.49 -4.29
C GLN A 249 -16.90 -2.03 -5.73
N SER A 250 -16.84 -0.72 -5.98
CA SER A 250 -16.47 -0.20 -7.30
C SER A 250 -15.02 -0.53 -7.67
N ILE A 251 -14.11 -0.58 -6.69
CA ILE A 251 -12.71 -0.99 -6.91
C ILE A 251 -12.64 -2.48 -7.26
N VAL A 252 -13.34 -3.32 -6.50
CA VAL A 252 -13.44 -4.76 -6.78
C VAL A 252 -13.94 -5.00 -8.20
N VAL A 253 -15.06 -4.38 -8.58
CA VAL A 253 -15.63 -4.51 -9.94
C VAL A 253 -14.66 -4.01 -11.01
N LYS A 254 -14.00 -2.88 -10.79
CA LYS A 254 -12.99 -2.34 -11.72
C LYS A 254 -11.85 -3.35 -11.95
N LEU A 255 -11.36 -4.00 -10.89
CA LEU A 255 -10.33 -5.03 -10.99
C LEU A 255 -10.83 -6.26 -11.74
N LYS A 256 -12.05 -6.72 -11.45
CA LYS A 256 -12.71 -7.84 -12.15
C LYS A 256 -12.88 -7.54 -13.65
N VAL A 257 -13.34 -6.35 -14.00
CA VAL A 257 -13.46 -5.94 -15.41
C VAL A 257 -12.09 -5.93 -16.09
N ARG A 258 -11.05 -5.42 -15.44
CA ARG A 258 -9.69 -5.39 -15.99
C ARG A 258 -9.11 -6.79 -16.17
N LEU A 259 -9.34 -7.70 -15.23
CA LEU A 259 -8.99 -9.11 -15.37
C LEU A 259 -9.62 -9.73 -16.62
N LEU A 260 -10.93 -9.50 -16.84
CA LEU A 260 -11.62 -10.02 -18.02
C LEU A 260 -11.10 -9.40 -19.33
N ILE A 261 -10.67 -8.14 -19.31
CA ILE A 261 -9.99 -7.53 -20.46
C ILE A 261 -8.65 -8.20 -20.74
N GLU A 262 -7.89 -8.62 -19.72
CA GLU A 262 -6.63 -9.37 -19.95
C GLU A 262 -6.93 -10.75 -20.59
N TYR A 263 -7.96 -11.47 -20.14
CA TYR A 263 -8.41 -12.68 -20.81
C TYR A 263 -8.89 -12.40 -22.24
N LEU A 264 -9.57 -11.26 -22.47
CA LEU A 264 -10.01 -10.86 -23.80
C LEU A 264 -8.83 -10.65 -24.76
N LYS A 265 -7.77 -9.98 -24.31
CA LYS A 265 -6.53 -9.78 -25.09
C LYS A 265 -5.86 -11.10 -25.46
N GLN A 266 -6.05 -12.14 -24.67
CA GLN A 266 -5.51 -13.48 -24.91
C GLN A 266 -6.46 -14.38 -25.72
N PHE A 267 -7.60 -13.87 -26.17
CA PHE A 267 -8.69 -14.63 -26.82
C PHE A 267 -9.22 -15.79 -25.96
N ASN A 268 -9.08 -15.68 -24.63
CA ASN A 268 -9.52 -16.71 -23.67
C ASN A 268 -11.01 -16.53 -23.29
N TYR A 269 -11.88 -16.75 -24.26
CA TYR A 269 -13.33 -16.55 -24.08
C TYR A 269 -13.95 -17.56 -23.10
N LYS A 270 -13.35 -18.76 -22.95
CA LYS A 270 -13.80 -19.78 -21.97
C LYS A 270 -13.73 -19.24 -20.55
N LYS A 271 -12.64 -18.54 -20.18
CA LYS A 271 -12.51 -17.91 -18.87
C LYS A 271 -13.50 -16.75 -18.67
N ILE A 272 -13.72 -15.94 -19.69
CA ILE A 272 -14.72 -14.85 -19.61
C ILE A 272 -16.11 -15.43 -19.37
N TYR A 273 -16.50 -16.45 -20.16
CA TYR A 273 -17.79 -17.13 -20.01
C TYR A 273 -17.93 -17.75 -18.61
N TYR A 274 -16.89 -18.39 -18.08
CA TYR A 274 -16.89 -18.95 -16.73
C TYR A 274 -17.22 -17.88 -15.67
N TYR A 275 -16.47 -16.78 -15.65
CA TYR A 275 -16.69 -15.72 -14.67
C TYR A 275 -18.07 -15.04 -14.80
N LEU A 276 -18.61 -14.92 -15.98
CA LEU A 276 -19.92 -14.28 -16.17
C LEU A 276 -21.11 -15.18 -15.87
N ASN A 277 -20.95 -16.51 -16.01
CA ASN A 277 -22.08 -17.42 -15.96
C ASN A 277 -21.99 -18.49 -14.86
N LYS A 278 -20.80 -18.74 -14.32
CA LYS A 278 -20.57 -19.78 -13.30
C LYS A 278 -20.11 -19.20 -11.96
N ASP A 279 -19.43 -18.05 -11.97
CA ASP A 279 -19.04 -17.35 -10.73
C ASP A 279 -20.15 -16.40 -10.29
N LEU A 280 -21.02 -16.87 -9.39
CA LEU A 280 -22.19 -16.12 -8.92
C LEU A 280 -21.80 -14.82 -8.22
N LYS A 281 -20.72 -14.81 -7.42
CA LYS A 281 -20.23 -13.61 -6.72
C LYS A 281 -19.73 -12.57 -7.72
N PHE A 282 -18.94 -13.00 -8.70
CA PHE A 282 -18.42 -12.12 -9.75
C PHE A 282 -19.56 -11.42 -10.51
N THR A 283 -20.58 -12.19 -10.88
CA THR A 283 -21.75 -11.69 -11.60
C THR A 283 -22.60 -10.75 -10.76
N SER A 284 -22.82 -11.08 -9.49
CA SER A 284 -23.54 -10.26 -8.53
C SER A 284 -22.90 -8.88 -8.35
N ASP A 285 -21.60 -8.85 -8.08
CA ASP A 285 -20.85 -7.59 -7.92
C ASP A 285 -20.98 -6.69 -9.17
N MET A 286 -20.87 -7.27 -10.36
CA MET A 286 -21.00 -6.50 -11.60
C MET A 286 -22.41 -5.97 -11.84
N LYS A 287 -23.45 -6.59 -11.28
CA LYS A 287 -24.84 -6.11 -11.40
C LYS A 287 -25.13 -4.99 -10.40
N LEU A 288 -24.66 -5.14 -9.17
CA LEU A 288 -24.97 -4.27 -8.03
C LEU A 288 -24.14 -2.99 -7.95
N VAL A 289 -23.00 -2.93 -8.65
CA VAL A 289 -22.08 -1.80 -8.56
C VAL A 289 -22.72 -0.46 -8.92
N ASN A 290 -22.49 0.53 -8.07
CA ASN A 290 -22.89 1.91 -8.37
C ASN A 290 -21.93 2.53 -9.40
N LYS A 291 -22.40 2.71 -10.63
CA LYS A 291 -21.62 3.25 -11.76
C LYS A 291 -21.08 4.66 -11.53
N LYS A 292 -21.62 5.42 -10.56
CA LYS A 292 -21.12 6.75 -10.16
C LYS A 292 -19.66 6.71 -9.75
N TYR A 293 -19.22 5.61 -9.17
CA TYR A 293 -17.83 5.44 -8.66
C TYR A 293 -16.91 4.74 -9.67
N LEU A 294 -17.38 4.38 -10.85
CA LEU A 294 -16.58 3.77 -11.90
C LEU A 294 -16.12 4.80 -12.95
N PRO A 295 -14.85 4.75 -13.39
CA PRO A 295 -14.39 5.54 -14.54
C PRO A 295 -15.21 5.21 -15.80
N LYS A 296 -15.51 6.21 -16.64
CA LYS A 296 -16.24 6.01 -17.90
C LYS A 296 -15.58 4.95 -18.80
N SER A 297 -14.25 4.89 -18.81
CA SER A 297 -13.49 3.87 -19.56
C SER A 297 -13.75 2.44 -19.04
N ASP A 298 -13.91 2.25 -17.75
CA ASP A 298 -14.16 0.94 -17.17
C ASP A 298 -15.63 0.53 -17.33
N ILE A 299 -16.57 1.50 -17.35
CA ILE A 299 -17.98 1.25 -17.75
C ILE A 299 -18.05 0.75 -19.19
N LYS A 300 -17.31 1.38 -20.13
CA LYS A 300 -17.26 0.90 -21.53
C LYS A 300 -16.74 -0.53 -21.64
N LYS A 301 -15.65 -0.85 -20.95
CA LYS A 301 -15.09 -2.21 -20.89
C LYS A 301 -16.09 -3.22 -20.32
N MET A 302 -16.77 -2.85 -19.25
CA MET A 302 -17.80 -3.68 -18.61
C MET A 302 -18.95 -3.99 -19.59
N ASN A 303 -19.39 -3.02 -20.39
CA ASN A 303 -20.45 -3.23 -21.38
C ASN A 303 -20.02 -4.21 -22.49
N ILE A 304 -18.77 -4.12 -22.96
CA ILE A 304 -18.20 -5.09 -23.92
C ILE A 304 -18.21 -6.51 -23.33
N ILE A 305 -17.75 -6.67 -22.11
CA ILE A 305 -17.70 -7.96 -21.42
C ILE A 305 -19.13 -8.51 -21.22
N LYS A 306 -20.06 -7.68 -20.73
CA LYS A 306 -21.46 -8.07 -20.46
C LYS A 306 -22.27 -8.39 -21.70
N SER A 307 -21.83 -8.01 -22.90
CA SER A 307 -22.55 -8.31 -24.14
C SER A 307 -22.80 -9.82 -24.32
N ASN A 308 -21.93 -10.65 -23.72
CA ASN A 308 -21.95 -12.12 -23.84
C ASN A 308 -22.02 -12.59 -25.31
N CYS A 309 -21.42 -11.81 -26.22
CA CYS A 309 -21.43 -12.00 -27.66
C CYS A 309 -20.02 -12.23 -28.18
N LEU A 310 -19.77 -13.40 -28.76
CA LEU A 310 -18.46 -13.78 -29.29
C LEU A 310 -17.93 -12.81 -30.36
N ALA A 311 -18.80 -12.29 -31.23
CA ALA A 311 -18.37 -11.30 -32.23
C ALA A 311 -17.89 -10.00 -31.60
N ILE A 312 -18.60 -9.48 -30.56
CA ILE A 312 -18.18 -8.29 -29.81
C ILE A 312 -16.90 -8.56 -29.06
N TRP A 313 -16.74 -9.75 -28.48
CA TRP A 313 -15.50 -10.14 -27.79
C TRP A 313 -14.34 -10.26 -28.75
N PHE A 314 -14.54 -10.81 -29.94
CA PHE A 314 -13.50 -10.93 -30.97
C PHE A 314 -12.97 -9.54 -31.40
N TRP A 315 -13.87 -8.61 -31.75
CA TRP A 315 -13.50 -7.25 -32.09
C TRP A 315 -12.88 -6.50 -30.91
N GLY A 316 -13.40 -6.70 -29.72
CA GLY A 316 -12.82 -6.17 -28.48
C GLY A 316 -11.40 -6.69 -28.23
N SER A 317 -11.13 -7.98 -28.51
CA SER A 317 -9.80 -8.56 -28.41
C SER A 317 -8.80 -7.90 -29.34
N LEU A 318 -9.16 -7.72 -30.60
CA LEU A 318 -8.31 -7.01 -31.57
C LEU A 318 -8.05 -5.57 -31.17
N TYR A 319 -9.10 -4.85 -30.75
CA TYR A 319 -8.97 -3.46 -30.28
C TYR A 319 -8.01 -3.33 -29.10
N TYR A 320 -8.20 -4.10 -28.01
CA TYR A 320 -7.37 -3.99 -26.83
C TYR A 320 -5.96 -4.57 -26.99
N ARG A 321 -5.77 -5.51 -27.92
CA ARG A 321 -4.47 -6.11 -28.16
C ARG A 321 -3.59 -5.27 -29.08
N TYR A 322 -4.16 -4.69 -30.13
CA TYR A 322 -3.40 -4.06 -31.21
C TYR A 322 -3.59 -2.54 -31.26
N ILE A 323 -4.81 -2.05 -31.28
CA ILE A 323 -5.10 -0.63 -31.54
C ILE A 323 -4.72 0.25 -30.34
N ARG A 324 -5.08 -0.16 -29.11
CA ARG A 324 -4.82 0.65 -27.93
C ARG A 324 -3.34 0.67 -27.47
N ARG A 325 -2.48 -0.24 -27.95
CA ARG A 325 -1.04 -0.18 -27.69
C ARG A 325 -0.38 1.00 -28.41
N GLU A 326 -0.89 1.42 -29.56
CA GLU A 326 -0.35 2.52 -30.35
C GLU A 326 -0.75 3.91 -29.79
N THR A 327 -1.84 3.99 -29.04
CA THR A 327 -2.36 5.26 -28.47
C THR A 327 -1.91 5.51 -27.01
N GLY A 328 -1.06 4.67 -26.46
CA GLY A 328 -0.52 4.76 -25.10
C GLY A 328 0.60 5.79 -24.98
N LYS A 329 0.26 7.08 -25.13
CA LYS A 329 1.04 8.22 -24.62
C LYS A 329 0.36 8.85 -23.43
#